data_fe107d834bbb203ddbd6779d618af040
#
_entry.id   fe107d834bbb203ddbd6779d618af040
#
_cell.length_a   1.000
_cell.length_b   1.000
_cell.length_c   1.000
_cell.angle_alpha   90.00
_cell.angle_beta   90.00
_cell.angle_gamma   90.00
#
_symmetry.space_group_name_H-M   'P 1'
#
loop_
_entity.id
_entity.type
_entity.pdbx_description
1 polymer ?
#
loop_
_entity_poly.entity_id
_entity_poly.type
_entity_poly.pdbx_seq_one_letter_code
_entity_poly.pdbx_strand_id
1 'polypeptide(L)'
;MAQSFSNEPKFRKWRRTLEQAGCTIARVTPLHLLHKKSGELLFGLFDAEVSAPNREKLLPFVLVRGDACIVVPLLRNRKTGEERFVMIRQRRIGSGADSVEFPAGMVDRNVDDPAAVAAEELREETGLSIDPRQLALLFPRALYTSPGLQDEAVYYFGCTIEVTDAEYRSLEGRARGRKSEGENITVTLKTAEAGMRETLSAQVALGFRLFDENRNPG
;
A
#
# COMPACT_ATOMS: atom_id res chain seq x y z
N MET A 1 -12.33 7.91 -28.86
CA MET A 1 -10.97 7.42 -29.18
C MET A 1 -10.53 6.58 -27.98
N ALA A 2 -10.25 5.29 -28.18
CA ALA A 2 -9.73 4.47 -27.11
C ALA A 2 -8.37 5.03 -26.67
N GLN A 3 -8.26 5.53 -25.44
CA GLN A 3 -6.96 5.93 -24.88
C GLN A 3 -6.06 4.70 -24.96
N SER A 4 -4.91 4.86 -25.58
CA SER A 4 -3.95 3.77 -25.73
C SER A 4 -3.35 3.45 -24.37
N PHE A 5 -3.83 2.37 -23.72
CA PHE A 5 -3.32 1.87 -22.42
C PHE A 5 -1.80 1.66 -22.44
N SER A 6 -1.20 1.47 -23.61
CA SER A 6 0.24 1.25 -23.78
C SER A 6 1.11 2.39 -23.26
N ASN A 7 0.56 3.60 -23.15
CA ASN A 7 1.26 4.78 -22.65
C ASN A 7 1.08 5.00 -21.13
N GLU A 8 0.19 4.25 -20.51
CA GLU A 8 -0.07 4.38 -19.08
C GLU A 8 1.18 3.99 -18.25
N PRO A 9 1.59 4.82 -17.28
CA PRO A 9 2.82 4.58 -16.50
C PRO A 9 2.86 3.21 -15.84
N LYS A 10 1.75 2.78 -15.21
CA LYS A 10 1.62 1.48 -14.54
C LYS A 10 1.81 0.33 -15.53
N PHE A 11 1.16 0.39 -16.68
CA PHE A 11 1.30 -0.62 -17.71
C PHE A 11 2.73 -0.69 -18.24
N ARG A 12 3.38 0.45 -18.50
CA ARG A 12 4.79 0.49 -18.95
C ARG A 12 5.74 -0.08 -17.89
N LYS A 13 5.47 0.19 -16.61
CA LYS A 13 6.26 -0.38 -15.51
C LYS A 13 6.14 -1.89 -15.49
N TRP A 14 4.92 -2.43 -15.46
CA TRP A 14 4.67 -3.87 -15.50
C TRP A 14 5.38 -4.54 -16.70
N ARG A 15 5.21 -3.99 -17.88
CA ARG A 15 5.85 -4.49 -19.10
C ARG A 15 7.38 -4.50 -18.97
N ARG A 16 7.97 -3.41 -18.52
CA ARG A 16 9.41 -3.29 -18.30
C ARG A 16 9.93 -4.32 -17.30
N THR A 17 9.19 -4.57 -16.23
CA THR A 17 9.55 -5.58 -15.22
C THR A 17 9.65 -6.97 -15.84
N LEU A 18 8.69 -7.35 -16.68
CA LEU A 18 8.73 -8.63 -17.39
C LEU A 18 9.90 -8.70 -18.39
N GLU A 19 10.10 -7.65 -19.16
CA GLU A 19 11.20 -7.57 -20.14
C GLU A 19 12.58 -7.67 -19.44
N GLN A 20 12.76 -6.99 -18.31
CA GLN A 20 13.98 -7.08 -17.49
C GLN A 20 14.19 -8.47 -16.88
N ALA A 21 13.12 -9.19 -16.59
CA ALA A 21 13.18 -10.59 -16.16
C ALA A 21 13.43 -11.58 -17.32
N GLY A 22 13.61 -11.08 -18.56
CA GLY A 22 13.87 -11.89 -19.74
C GLY A 22 12.61 -12.56 -20.32
N CYS A 23 11.43 -12.15 -19.89
CA CYS A 23 10.17 -12.64 -20.44
C CYS A 23 9.89 -12.06 -21.84
N THR A 24 9.21 -12.84 -22.67
CA THR A 24 8.72 -12.39 -23.98
C THR A 24 7.22 -12.17 -23.92
N ILE A 25 6.78 -10.96 -24.29
CA ILE A 25 5.38 -10.58 -24.37
C ILE A 25 4.94 -10.62 -25.83
N ALA A 26 4.14 -11.61 -26.20
CA ALA A 26 3.67 -11.78 -27.58
C ALA A 26 2.43 -10.93 -27.89
N ARG A 27 1.48 -10.84 -26.92
CA ARG A 27 0.24 -10.10 -27.08
C ARG A 27 -0.27 -9.63 -25.72
N VAL A 28 -0.89 -8.45 -25.71
CA VAL A 28 -1.65 -7.94 -24.54
C VAL A 28 -2.97 -7.34 -25.05
N THR A 29 -4.06 -7.79 -24.47
CA THR A 29 -5.42 -7.32 -24.79
C THR A 29 -6.07 -6.80 -23.50
N PRO A 30 -6.55 -5.55 -23.46
CA PRO A 30 -7.27 -5.05 -22.29
C PRO A 30 -8.65 -5.73 -22.24
N LEU A 31 -8.98 -6.29 -21.07
CA LEU A 31 -10.30 -6.84 -20.78
C LEU A 31 -11.18 -5.79 -20.11
N HIS A 32 -10.59 -5.02 -19.18
CA HIS A 32 -11.24 -3.91 -18.50
C HIS A 32 -10.23 -2.85 -18.07
N LEU A 33 -10.58 -1.58 -18.27
CA LEU A 33 -9.77 -0.45 -17.84
C LEU A 33 -10.63 0.47 -16.97
N LEU A 34 -10.18 0.73 -15.76
CA LEU A 34 -10.78 1.68 -14.85
C LEU A 34 -9.86 2.89 -14.71
N HIS A 35 -10.38 4.09 -14.97
CA HIS A 35 -9.62 5.33 -14.89
C HIS A 35 -10.10 6.20 -13.72
N LYS A 36 -9.19 6.96 -13.16
CA LYS A 36 -9.49 8.06 -12.24
C LYS A 36 -10.25 9.16 -12.96
N LYS A 37 -10.86 10.08 -12.21
CA LYS A 37 -11.49 11.30 -12.79
C LYS A 37 -10.47 12.16 -13.55
N SER A 38 -9.19 12.08 -13.21
CA SER A 38 -8.08 12.75 -13.92
C SER A 38 -7.79 12.16 -15.31
N GLY A 39 -8.33 10.98 -15.62
CA GLY A 39 -8.04 10.23 -16.85
C GLY A 39 -6.90 9.22 -16.74
N GLU A 40 -6.14 9.22 -15.67
CA GLU A 40 -5.09 8.22 -15.39
C GLU A 40 -5.66 6.82 -15.16
N LEU A 41 -4.97 5.79 -15.59
CA LEU A 41 -5.33 4.40 -15.32
C LEU A 41 -5.27 4.13 -13.81
N LEU A 42 -6.42 3.79 -13.21
CA LEU A 42 -6.47 3.32 -11.84
C LEU A 42 -6.10 1.84 -11.78
N PHE A 43 -6.81 1.01 -12.55
CA PHE A 43 -6.57 -0.43 -12.69
C PHE A 43 -6.79 -0.87 -14.12
N GLY A 44 -5.98 -1.84 -14.58
CA GLY A 44 -6.18 -2.50 -15.86
C GLY A 44 -6.17 -4.01 -15.71
N LEU A 45 -7.21 -4.67 -16.20
CA LEU A 45 -7.27 -6.11 -16.31
C LEU A 45 -6.94 -6.52 -17.74
N PHE A 46 -5.96 -7.41 -17.90
CA PHE A 46 -5.43 -7.79 -19.21
C PHE A 46 -5.38 -9.30 -19.39
N ASP A 47 -5.69 -9.73 -20.61
CA ASP A 47 -5.27 -11.00 -21.19
C ASP A 47 -3.90 -10.77 -21.83
N ALA A 48 -2.87 -11.51 -21.40
CA ALA A 48 -1.49 -11.31 -21.82
C ALA A 48 -0.80 -12.63 -22.13
N GLU A 49 -0.35 -12.80 -23.37
CA GLU A 49 0.46 -13.95 -23.78
C GLU A 49 1.92 -13.66 -23.45
N VAL A 50 2.39 -14.24 -22.36
CA VAL A 50 3.74 -14.05 -21.83
C VAL A 50 4.43 -15.41 -21.70
N SER A 51 5.68 -15.48 -22.12
CA SER A 51 6.56 -16.64 -21.93
C SER A 51 7.78 -16.27 -21.10
N ALA A 52 8.13 -17.12 -20.15
CA ALA A 52 9.36 -17.03 -19.37
C ALA A 52 10.61 -17.29 -20.25
N PRO A 53 11.83 -17.00 -19.78
CA PRO A 53 13.07 -17.23 -20.54
C PRO A 53 13.26 -18.68 -21.01
N ASN A 54 12.76 -19.65 -20.26
CA ASN A 54 12.75 -21.08 -20.60
C ASN A 54 11.63 -21.49 -21.58
N ARG A 55 10.91 -20.49 -22.16
CA ARG A 55 9.77 -20.66 -23.06
C ARG A 55 8.50 -21.25 -22.41
N GLU A 56 8.47 -21.41 -21.11
CA GLU A 56 7.24 -21.76 -20.37
C GLU A 56 6.21 -20.65 -20.51
N LYS A 57 4.96 -21.00 -20.82
CA LYS A 57 3.85 -20.04 -20.87
C LYS A 57 3.38 -19.72 -19.46
N LEU A 58 3.30 -18.43 -19.16
CA LEU A 58 2.76 -17.94 -17.91
C LEU A 58 1.23 -17.89 -18.00
N LEU A 59 0.56 -17.79 -16.83
CA LEU A 59 -0.88 -17.59 -16.76
C LEU A 59 -1.25 -16.32 -17.54
N PRO A 60 -2.17 -16.40 -18.54
CA PRO A 60 -2.44 -15.29 -19.46
C PRO A 60 -3.40 -14.24 -18.86
N PHE A 61 -3.18 -13.87 -17.62
CA PHE A 61 -4.08 -12.98 -16.90
C PHE A 61 -3.33 -12.14 -15.86
N VAL A 62 -3.53 -10.82 -15.91
CA VAL A 62 -2.90 -9.91 -14.95
C VAL A 62 -3.79 -8.72 -14.63
N LEU A 63 -3.87 -8.36 -13.35
CA LEU A 63 -4.39 -7.08 -12.88
C LEU A 63 -3.20 -6.12 -12.70
N VAL A 64 -3.10 -5.12 -13.55
CA VAL A 64 -2.11 -4.05 -13.44
C VAL A 64 -2.70 -2.91 -12.60
N ARG A 65 -2.12 -2.69 -11.42
CA ARG A 65 -2.55 -1.63 -10.50
C ARG A 65 -1.41 -0.75 -9.99
N GLY A 66 -0.16 -1.16 -10.19
CA GLY A 66 1.03 -0.44 -9.75
C GLY A 66 1.34 -0.69 -8.26
N ASP A 67 2.42 -0.05 -7.79
CA ASP A 67 2.91 -0.22 -6.42
C ASP A 67 2.07 0.52 -5.38
N ALA A 68 2.24 0.09 -4.14
CA ALA A 68 1.68 0.75 -2.97
C ALA A 68 2.74 0.93 -1.87
N CYS A 69 2.45 1.77 -0.90
CA CYS A 69 3.21 1.89 0.33
C CYS A 69 2.31 1.68 1.54
N ILE A 70 2.86 1.11 2.59
CA ILE A 70 2.23 0.94 3.90
C ILE A 70 3.13 1.60 4.93
N VAL A 71 2.53 2.37 5.85
CA VAL A 71 3.23 2.96 6.98
C VAL A 71 2.80 2.26 8.26
N VAL A 72 3.77 1.79 9.05
CA VAL A 72 3.57 1.18 10.37
C VAL A 72 3.95 2.22 11.44
N PRO A 73 3.03 3.11 11.86
CA PRO A 73 3.34 4.18 12.77
C PRO A 73 3.07 3.74 14.21
N LEU A 74 4.10 3.79 15.06
CA LEU A 74 4.01 3.57 16.49
C LEU A 74 3.96 4.93 17.20
N LEU A 75 2.90 5.19 17.94
CA LEU A 75 2.85 6.32 18.86
C LEU A 75 3.42 5.95 20.20
N ARG A 76 4.18 6.88 20.77
CA ARG A 76 4.60 6.83 22.17
C ARG A 76 4.11 8.09 22.90
N ASN A 77 3.33 7.90 23.94
CA ASN A 77 2.91 8.99 24.82
C ASN A 77 4.08 9.43 25.66
N ARG A 78 4.53 10.69 25.52
CA ARG A 78 5.70 11.24 26.23
C ARG A 78 5.58 11.22 27.76
N LYS A 79 4.34 11.29 28.28
CA LYS A 79 4.09 11.34 29.72
C LYS A 79 4.03 9.96 30.35
N THR A 80 3.34 9.02 29.70
CA THR A 80 3.06 7.69 30.26
C THR A 80 4.00 6.61 29.74
N GLY A 81 4.67 6.84 28.61
CA GLY A 81 5.43 5.83 27.88
C GLY A 81 4.55 4.82 27.15
N GLU A 82 3.23 4.98 27.17
CA GLU A 82 2.29 4.09 26.53
C GLU A 82 2.50 4.09 25.01
N GLU A 83 2.53 2.90 24.42
CA GLU A 83 2.71 2.71 22.98
C GLU A 83 1.46 2.09 22.34
N ARG A 84 1.05 2.63 21.18
CA ARG A 84 0.00 2.09 20.32
C ARG A 84 0.34 2.31 18.87
N PHE A 85 0.01 1.36 18.02
CA PHE A 85 0.04 1.56 16.59
C PHE A 85 -1.15 2.40 16.14
N VAL A 86 -0.89 3.36 15.25
CA VAL A 86 -1.96 4.08 14.56
C VAL A 86 -2.44 3.23 13.41
N MET A 87 -3.69 2.89 13.45
CA MET A 87 -4.33 2.09 12.43
C MET A 87 -5.59 2.80 11.93
N ILE A 88 -6.12 2.34 10.84
CA ILE A 88 -7.35 2.84 10.25
C ILE A 88 -8.36 1.70 10.14
N ARG A 89 -9.63 2.01 10.32
CA ARG A 89 -10.74 1.08 10.08
C ARG A 89 -11.48 1.51 8.83
N GLN A 90 -11.66 0.57 7.90
CA GLN A 90 -12.42 0.80 6.68
C GLN A 90 -13.05 -0.50 6.16
N ARG A 91 -14.13 -0.36 5.39
CA ARG A 91 -14.77 -1.49 4.73
C ARG A 91 -14.09 -1.81 3.41
N ARG A 92 -13.76 -3.08 3.19
CA ARG A 92 -13.11 -3.55 1.97
C ARG A 92 -14.04 -4.40 1.13
N ILE A 93 -14.11 -4.08 -0.18
CA ILE A 93 -14.97 -4.81 -1.12
C ILE A 93 -14.56 -6.29 -1.25
N GLY A 94 -13.28 -6.59 -1.17
CA GLY A 94 -12.77 -7.96 -1.32
C GLY A 94 -13.20 -8.91 -0.21
N SER A 95 -13.38 -8.41 1.03
CA SER A 95 -13.84 -9.20 2.17
C SER A 95 -15.32 -8.95 2.51
N GLY A 96 -15.90 -7.85 2.02
CA GLY A 96 -17.24 -7.39 2.38
C GLY A 96 -17.37 -6.93 3.84
N ALA A 97 -16.26 -6.84 4.58
CA ALA A 97 -16.23 -6.54 6.01
C ALA A 97 -15.33 -5.33 6.32
N ASP A 98 -15.49 -4.81 7.55
CA ASP A 98 -14.55 -3.83 8.09
C ASP A 98 -13.25 -4.52 8.46
N SER A 99 -12.13 -3.88 8.10
CA SER A 99 -10.78 -4.32 8.42
C SER A 99 -10.05 -3.20 9.15
N VAL A 100 -9.21 -3.58 10.10
CA VAL A 100 -8.26 -2.66 10.74
C VAL A 100 -6.92 -2.82 10.01
N GLU A 101 -6.43 -1.73 9.46
CA GLU A 101 -5.27 -1.73 8.57
C GLU A 101 -4.28 -0.63 8.95
N PHE A 102 -3.07 -0.70 8.46
CA PHE A 102 -2.13 0.42 8.52
C PHE A 102 -2.46 1.45 7.43
N PRO A 103 -2.13 2.73 7.65
CA PRO A 103 -2.20 3.74 6.60
C PRO A 103 -1.44 3.30 5.35
N ALA A 104 -2.08 3.44 4.19
CA ALA A 104 -1.57 2.90 2.94
C ALA A 104 -2.11 3.62 1.72
N GLY A 105 -1.26 3.80 0.71
CA GLY A 105 -1.67 4.40 -0.56
C GLY A 105 -0.89 3.92 -1.76
N MET A 106 -1.37 4.30 -2.94
CA MET A 106 -0.76 3.92 -4.21
C MET A 106 0.38 4.87 -4.57
N VAL A 107 1.54 4.30 -4.96
CA VAL A 107 2.72 5.05 -5.42
C VAL A 107 2.52 5.45 -6.88
N ASP A 108 1.54 6.34 -7.13
CA ASP A 108 1.17 6.74 -8.49
C ASP A 108 1.85 8.04 -8.94
N ARG A 109 2.00 9.01 -8.02
CA ARG A 109 2.40 10.37 -8.33
C ARG A 109 3.90 10.61 -8.18
N ASN A 110 4.55 9.87 -7.32
CA ASN A 110 5.97 10.05 -7.03
C ASN A 110 6.65 8.67 -6.95
N VAL A 111 6.74 8.02 -8.09
CA VAL A 111 7.27 6.65 -8.22
C VAL A 111 8.74 6.54 -7.82
N ASP A 112 9.47 7.66 -7.84
CA ASP A 112 10.88 7.73 -7.48
C ASP A 112 11.10 7.99 -5.98
N ASP A 113 10.04 8.37 -5.24
CA ASP A 113 10.10 8.62 -3.80
C ASP A 113 8.88 8.02 -3.06
N PRO A 114 8.85 6.71 -2.87
CA PRO A 114 7.76 6.04 -2.12
C PRO A 114 7.64 6.53 -0.66
N ALA A 115 8.72 7.04 -0.05
CA ALA A 115 8.67 7.56 1.31
C ALA A 115 7.89 8.88 1.40
N ALA A 116 8.00 9.74 0.40
CA ALA A 116 7.20 10.96 0.33
C ALA A 116 5.71 10.64 0.19
N VAL A 117 5.36 9.64 -0.64
CA VAL A 117 3.97 9.16 -0.76
C VAL A 117 3.49 8.60 0.58
N ALA A 118 4.28 7.77 1.24
CA ALA A 118 3.95 7.18 2.53
C ALA A 118 3.69 8.24 3.62
N ALA A 119 4.50 9.30 3.67
CA ALA A 119 4.29 10.41 4.60
C ALA A 119 3.02 11.21 4.29
N GLU A 120 2.68 11.39 3.00
CA GLU A 120 1.44 12.05 2.57
C GLU A 120 0.22 11.22 2.97
N GLU A 121 0.21 9.92 2.71
CA GLU A 121 -0.90 9.03 3.08
C GLU A 121 -1.10 8.97 4.59
N LEU A 122 -0.02 8.87 5.37
CA LEU A 122 -0.10 8.95 6.82
C LEU A 122 -0.81 10.24 7.26
N ARG A 123 -0.47 11.38 6.68
CA ARG A 123 -1.08 12.67 6.99
C ARG A 123 -2.56 12.72 6.60
N GLU A 124 -2.92 12.20 5.43
CA GLU A 124 -4.29 12.23 4.92
C GLU A 124 -5.21 11.31 5.70
N GLU A 125 -4.78 10.09 5.96
CA GLU A 125 -5.60 9.08 6.64
C GLU A 125 -5.64 9.22 8.15
N THR A 126 -4.60 9.82 8.77
CA THR A 126 -4.53 9.93 10.25
C THR A 126 -4.47 11.36 10.78
N GLY A 127 -3.98 12.30 9.97
CA GLY A 127 -3.67 13.67 10.37
C GLY A 127 -2.31 13.83 11.05
N LEU A 128 -1.51 12.78 11.13
CA LEU A 128 -0.14 12.84 11.62
C LEU A 128 0.79 13.27 10.48
N SER A 129 1.68 14.21 10.77
CA SER A 129 2.69 14.65 9.82
C SER A 129 4.07 14.21 10.27
N ILE A 130 4.86 13.70 9.34
CA ILE A 130 6.25 13.27 9.54
C ILE A 130 7.09 13.70 8.33
N ASP A 131 8.35 14.01 8.56
CA ASP A 131 9.31 14.18 7.46
C ASP A 131 9.55 12.81 6.81
N PRO A 132 9.46 12.67 5.48
CA PRO A 132 9.74 11.40 4.79
C PRO A 132 11.07 10.76 5.17
N ARG A 133 12.08 11.57 5.50
CA ARG A 133 13.40 11.10 5.94
C ARG A 133 13.41 10.40 7.31
N GLN A 134 12.35 10.53 8.09
CA GLN A 134 12.17 9.85 9.38
C GLN A 134 11.45 8.49 9.20
N LEU A 135 10.98 8.17 8.00
CA LEU A 135 10.43 6.86 7.68
C LEU A 135 11.56 5.87 7.43
N ALA A 136 11.64 4.82 8.23
CA ALA A 136 12.55 3.71 8.02
C ALA A 136 11.94 2.72 7.03
N LEU A 137 12.65 2.35 5.97
CA LEU A 137 12.25 1.26 5.08
C LEU A 137 12.44 -0.07 5.82
N LEU A 138 11.35 -0.77 6.13
CA LEU A 138 11.37 -1.98 6.96
C LEU A 138 11.82 -3.24 6.21
N PHE A 139 11.81 -3.21 4.88
CA PHE A 139 12.33 -4.27 4.03
C PHE A 139 13.05 -3.64 2.83
N PRO A 140 14.22 -4.13 2.38
CA PRO A 140 15.09 -3.43 1.43
C PRO A 140 14.53 -3.28 0.01
N ARG A 141 13.32 -3.80 -0.25
CA ARG A 141 12.61 -3.71 -1.54
C ARG A 141 11.11 -3.82 -1.33
N ALA A 142 10.32 -3.45 -2.34
CA ALA A 142 8.89 -3.75 -2.37
C ALA A 142 8.64 -5.26 -2.49
N LEU A 143 7.56 -5.74 -1.86
CA LEU A 143 7.15 -7.14 -1.82
C LEU A 143 5.84 -7.31 -2.59
N TYR A 144 5.80 -8.26 -3.52
CA TYR A 144 4.58 -8.58 -4.27
C TYR A 144 3.53 -9.19 -3.36
N THR A 145 2.29 -8.71 -3.45
CA THR A 145 1.18 -9.17 -2.62
C THR A 145 0.51 -10.42 -3.19
N SER A 146 0.42 -10.53 -4.51
CA SER A 146 -0.13 -11.68 -5.22
C SER A 146 0.52 -11.82 -6.61
N PRO A 147 1.80 -12.26 -6.69
CA PRO A 147 2.58 -12.23 -7.93
C PRO A 147 2.01 -13.14 -9.04
N GLY A 148 1.13 -14.07 -8.71
CA GLY A 148 0.44 -14.90 -9.69
C GLY A 148 -0.78 -14.24 -10.35
N LEU A 149 -1.20 -13.04 -9.88
CA LEU A 149 -2.40 -12.37 -10.37
C LEU A 149 -2.18 -10.90 -10.71
N GLN A 150 -1.35 -10.19 -9.94
CA GLN A 150 -1.23 -8.74 -10.04
C GLN A 150 0.23 -8.27 -9.92
N ASP A 151 0.47 -7.07 -10.44
CA ASP A 151 1.78 -6.43 -10.43
C ASP A 151 2.07 -5.62 -9.16
N GLU A 152 1.12 -5.56 -8.22
CA GLU A 152 1.30 -4.78 -7.00
C GLU A 152 2.46 -5.28 -6.15
N ALA A 153 3.42 -4.40 -5.92
CA ALA A 153 4.46 -4.57 -4.93
C ALA A 153 4.35 -3.46 -3.87
N VAL A 154 4.51 -3.81 -2.59
CA VAL A 154 4.28 -2.93 -1.45
C VAL A 154 5.60 -2.60 -0.76
N TYR A 155 5.87 -1.29 -0.60
CA TYR A 155 6.92 -0.77 0.26
C TYR A 155 6.40 -0.67 1.70
N TYR A 156 7.16 -1.17 2.66
CA TYR A 156 6.82 -1.09 4.08
C TYR A 156 7.73 -0.08 4.78
N PHE A 157 7.12 0.94 5.34
CA PHE A 157 7.80 1.96 6.12
C PHE A 157 7.37 1.89 7.59
N GLY A 158 8.28 2.21 8.50
CA GLY A 158 8.01 2.30 9.92
C GLY A 158 8.46 3.62 10.50
N CYS A 159 7.78 4.09 11.54
CA CYS A 159 8.22 5.24 12.33
C CYS A 159 7.71 5.14 13.76
N THR A 160 8.42 5.83 14.67
CA THR A 160 7.93 6.08 16.02
C THR A 160 7.71 7.57 16.18
N ILE A 161 6.51 7.96 16.61
CA ILE A 161 6.10 9.35 16.77
C ILE A 161 5.80 9.58 18.24
N GLU A 162 6.55 10.49 18.86
CA GLU A 162 6.29 10.92 20.23
C GLU A 162 5.24 12.02 20.26
N VAL A 163 4.17 11.80 21.03
CA VAL A 163 3.03 12.70 21.15
C VAL A 163 2.75 13.07 22.59
N THR A 164 2.09 14.21 22.78
CA THR A 164 1.53 14.60 24.08
C THR A 164 0.30 13.76 24.41
N ASP A 165 -0.10 13.72 25.67
CA ASP A 165 -1.32 13.02 26.10
C ASP A 165 -2.61 13.55 25.40
N ALA A 166 -2.67 14.85 25.14
CA ALA A 166 -3.78 15.46 24.42
C ALA A 166 -3.85 15.04 22.96
N GLU A 167 -2.72 15.04 22.25
CA GLU A 167 -2.62 14.57 20.87
C GLU A 167 -2.97 13.08 20.78
N TYR A 168 -2.43 12.27 21.67
CA TYR A 168 -2.70 10.83 21.74
C TYR A 168 -4.20 10.55 21.84
N ARG A 169 -4.89 11.18 22.77
CA ARG A 169 -6.35 11.00 22.96
C ARG A 169 -7.19 11.56 21.82
N SER A 170 -6.71 12.55 21.11
CA SER A 170 -7.46 13.20 20.02
C SER A 170 -7.52 12.38 18.74
N LEU A 171 -6.71 11.33 18.62
CA LEU A 171 -6.62 10.51 17.41
C LEU A 171 -7.69 9.43 17.33
N GLU A 172 -8.01 8.78 18.47
CA GLU A 172 -8.97 7.68 18.51
C GLU A 172 -10.36 8.13 18.04
N GLY A 173 -10.96 7.36 17.14
CA GLY A 173 -12.29 7.62 16.60
C GLY A 173 -12.37 8.76 15.58
N ARG A 174 -11.25 9.38 15.20
CA ARG A 174 -11.25 10.50 14.26
C ARG A 174 -11.61 10.02 12.86
N ALA A 175 -12.66 10.59 12.28
CA ALA A 175 -13.03 10.34 10.89
C ALA A 175 -12.06 11.02 9.93
N ARG A 176 -11.60 10.30 8.92
CA ARG A 176 -10.62 10.72 7.91
C ARG A 176 -10.94 10.11 6.55
N GLY A 177 -10.02 10.25 5.62
CA GLY A 177 -10.11 9.78 4.24
C GLY A 177 -10.64 10.84 3.28
N ARG A 178 -10.40 10.62 2.02
CA ARG A 178 -10.84 11.52 0.93
C ARG A 178 -12.27 11.17 0.52
N LYS A 179 -13.25 11.95 0.96
CA LYS A 179 -14.67 11.79 0.54
C LYS A 179 -14.84 11.81 -0.98
N SER A 180 -13.99 12.54 -1.71
CA SER A 180 -13.97 12.59 -3.17
C SER A 180 -13.62 11.25 -3.82
N GLU A 181 -12.92 10.38 -3.11
CA GLU A 181 -12.49 9.03 -3.53
C GLU A 181 -13.38 7.93 -2.93
N GLY A 182 -14.42 8.32 -2.17
CA GLY A 182 -15.35 7.38 -1.52
C GLY A 182 -14.78 6.73 -0.26
N GLU A 183 -13.70 7.27 0.28
CA GLU A 183 -13.07 6.74 1.48
C GLU A 183 -13.83 7.16 2.75
N ASN A 184 -14.15 6.18 3.56
CA ASN A 184 -14.73 6.36 4.89
C ASN A 184 -13.84 5.66 5.90
N ILE A 185 -12.90 6.42 6.45
CA ILE A 185 -11.83 5.93 7.32
C ILE A 185 -12.05 6.45 8.74
N THR A 186 -11.83 5.59 9.73
CA THR A 186 -11.78 5.96 11.14
C THR A 186 -10.44 5.56 11.73
N VAL A 187 -9.73 6.51 12.33
CA VAL A 187 -8.46 6.26 13.03
C VAL A 187 -8.72 5.48 14.30
N THR A 188 -7.88 4.50 14.58
CA THR A 188 -7.93 3.70 15.82
C THR A 188 -6.51 3.41 16.33
N LEU A 189 -6.36 3.39 17.65
CA LEU A 189 -5.09 3.09 18.32
C LEU A 189 -5.13 1.67 18.89
N LYS A 190 -4.19 0.82 18.48
CA LYS A 190 -4.19 -0.60 18.83
C LYS A 190 -2.84 -1.06 19.38
N THR A 191 -2.88 -2.02 20.30
CA THR A 191 -1.71 -2.88 20.53
C THR A 191 -1.50 -3.79 19.32
N ALA A 192 -0.32 -4.34 19.14
CA ALA A 192 -0.07 -5.32 18.08
C ALA A 192 -1.04 -6.50 18.15
N GLU A 193 -1.28 -7.01 19.34
CA GLU A 193 -2.21 -8.13 19.58
C GLU A 193 -3.65 -7.77 19.17
N ALA A 194 -4.14 -6.60 19.55
CA ALA A 194 -5.49 -6.14 19.17
C ALA A 194 -5.62 -5.89 17.68
N GLY A 195 -4.60 -5.26 17.06
CA GLY A 195 -4.54 -5.05 15.62
C GLY A 195 -4.58 -6.37 14.85
N MET A 196 -3.80 -7.37 15.28
CA MET A 196 -3.78 -8.71 14.69
C MET A 196 -5.11 -9.46 14.81
N ARG A 197 -5.87 -9.25 15.88
CA ARG A 197 -7.21 -9.87 16.03
C ARG A 197 -8.27 -9.22 15.13
N GLU A 198 -8.15 -7.92 14.86
CA GLU A 198 -9.17 -7.15 14.14
C GLU A 198 -8.87 -7.00 12.64
N THR A 199 -7.65 -7.30 12.20
CA THR A 199 -7.30 -7.21 10.78
C THR A 199 -7.79 -8.41 9.99
N LEU A 200 -8.13 -8.16 8.72
CA LEU A 200 -8.36 -9.18 7.68
C LEU A 200 -7.25 -9.15 6.61
N SER A 201 -6.23 -8.32 6.81
CA SER A 201 -5.17 -8.08 5.83
C SER A 201 -3.87 -8.80 6.20
N ALA A 202 -3.40 -9.67 5.32
CA ALA A 202 -2.08 -10.29 5.45
C ALA A 202 -0.94 -9.28 5.47
N GLN A 203 -1.10 -8.14 4.76
CA GLN A 203 -0.12 -7.07 4.74
C GLN A 203 0.06 -6.41 6.11
N VAL A 204 -1.00 -6.34 6.92
CA VAL A 204 -0.92 -5.85 8.30
C VAL A 204 -0.11 -6.80 9.18
N ALA A 205 -0.35 -8.10 9.07
CA ALA A 205 0.43 -9.10 9.81
C ALA A 205 1.92 -9.02 9.45
N LEU A 206 2.22 -8.88 8.16
CA LEU A 206 3.59 -8.69 7.69
C LEU A 206 4.18 -7.37 8.20
N GLY A 207 3.42 -6.28 8.16
CA GLY A 207 3.84 -4.96 8.67
C GLY A 207 4.26 -5.01 10.15
N PHE A 208 3.47 -5.64 11.01
CA PHE A 208 3.83 -5.86 12.42
C PHE A 208 5.14 -6.66 12.55
N ARG A 209 5.27 -7.74 11.78
CA ARG A 209 6.46 -8.59 11.82
C ARG A 209 7.72 -7.83 11.41
N LEU A 210 7.68 -7.12 10.28
CA LEU A 210 8.79 -6.34 9.79
C LEU A 210 9.17 -5.20 10.75
N PHE A 211 8.18 -4.56 11.37
CA PHE A 211 8.43 -3.50 12.35
C PHE A 211 9.14 -4.06 13.60
N ASP A 212 8.69 -5.19 14.13
CA ASP A 212 9.30 -5.83 15.30
C ASP A 212 10.75 -6.26 15.03
N GLU A 213 11.02 -6.87 13.87
CA GLU A 213 12.37 -7.26 13.46
C GLU A 213 13.34 -6.07 13.34
N ASN A 214 12.85 -4.91 12.84
CA ASN A 214 13.68 -3.72 12.73
C ASN A 214 13.88 -2.98 14.06
N ARG A 215 12.96 -3.16 15.03
CA ARG A 215 13.05 -2.56 16.35
C ARG A 215 13.97 -3.37 17.28
N ASN A 216 13.97 -4.68 17.13
CA ASN A 216 14.71 -5.62 17.94
C ASN A 216 15.61 -6.49 17.04
N PRO A 217 16.66 -5.94 16.42
CA PRO A 217 17.59 -6.74 15.64
C PRO A 217 18.28 -7.72 16.60
N GLY A 218 18.03 -9.02 16.41
CA GLY A 218 18.56 -10.11 17.22
C GLY A 218 20.09 -10.21 17.19
#